data_eb396b229d0a1cfbef11cad248bc3681
#
_entry.id   eb396b229d0a1cfbef11cad248bc3681
#
_cell.length_a   1.000
_cell.length_b   1.000
_cell.length_c   1.000
_cell.angle_alpha   90.00
_cell.angle_beta   90.00
_cell.angle_gamma   90.00
#
_symmetry.space_group_name_H-M   'P 1'
#
loop_
_entity.id
_entity.type
_entity.pdbx_description
1 polymer ?
#
loop_
_entity_poly.entity_id
_entity_poly.type
_entity_poly.pdbx_seq_one_letter_code
_entity_poly.pdbx_strand_id
1 'polypeptide(L)'
;GVQVLTGLPLVGGVGDFDRLTHPRSLMHFLGLTPSEHSSGGSRVQGGITRCGNSHCRRILTEAAWHYRLQPKVSEAIQQRQQGQSKKVQTIAWEAQQRLHKRFKTLSAKKKSVIAATAVARELAGFVWAIACEIKPADKPAAPEIIRTCKGKVYRLDANKKMAQTK
;
A
#
# COMPACT_ATOMS: atom_id res chain seq x y z
N GLY A 1 4.59 -9.42 -10.31
CA GLY A 1 4.61 -8.71 -9.12
C GLY A 1 3.60 -9.16 -8.07
N VAL A 2 2.62 -8.32 -7.81
CA VAL A 2 1.63 -8.57 -6.74
C VAL A 2 0.63 -9.63 -7.21
N GLN A 3 0.50 -10.70 -6.44
CA GLN A 3 -0.47 -11.77 -6.64
C GLN A 3 -1.46 -11.82 -5.47
N VAL A 4 -2.46 -12.70 -5.52
CA VAL A 4 -3.46 -12.86 -4.45
C VAL A 4 -2.78 -13.13 -3.10
N LEU A 5 -1.77 -13.99 -3.06
CA LEU A 5 -0.99 -14.28 -1.84
C LEU A 5 -0.24 -13.08 -1.28
N THR A 6 0.04 -12.07 -2.11
CA THR A 6 0.66 -10.81 -1.68
C THR A 6 -0.41 -9.76 -1.34
N GLY A 7 -1.51 -9.75 -2.09
CA GLY A 7 -2.59 -8.76 -1.93
C GLY A 7 -3.40 -8.94 -0.66
N LEU A 8 -3.81 -10.16 -0.34
CA LEU A 8 -4.63 -10.45 0.86
C LEU A 8 -3.95 -10.02 2.17
N PRO A 9 -2.70 -10.40 2.45
CA PRO A 9 -2.01 -9.93 3.66
C PRO A 9 -1.79 -8.41 3.69
N LEU A 10 -1.63 -7.76 2.53
CA LEU A 10 -1.53 -6.31 2.46
C LEU A 10 -2.84 -5.64 2.85
N VAL A 11 -3.96 -6.11 2.29
CA VAL A 11 -5.29 -5.57 2.63
C VAL A 11 -5.60 -5.83 4.10
N GLY A 12 -5.38 -7.05 4.60
CA GLY A 12 -5.59 -7.37 6.02
C GLY A 12 -4.67 -6.60 6.96
N GLY A 13 -3.41 -6.39 6.59
CA GLY A 13 -2.43 -5.68 7.42
C GLY A 13 -2.58 -4.16 7.41
N VAL A 14 -3.08 -3.58 6.32
CA VAL A 14 -3.35 -2.15 6.20
C VAL A 14 -4.74 -1.81 6.73
N GLY A 15 -5.71 -2.70 6.53
CA GLY A 15 -7.12 -2.48 6.85
C GLY A 15 -7.75 -1.45 5.91
N ASP A 16 -8.22 -0.33 6.44
CA ASP A 16 -8.87 0.70 5.65
C ASP A 16 -7.86 1.64 4.97
N PHE A 17 -7.84 1.63 3.63
CA PHE A 17 -6.99 2.51 2.82
C PHE A 17 -7.46 3.96 2.81
N ASP A 18 -8.73 4.25 3.11
CA ASP A 18 -9.26 5.63 3.12
C ASP A 18 -8.62 6.50 4.21
N ARG A 19 -8.14 5.88 5.29
CA ARG A 19 -7.36 6.58 6.33
C ARG A 19 -6.01 7.09 5.84
N LEU A 20 -5.53 6.55 4.73
CA LEU A 20 -4.24 6.90 4.13
C LEU A 20 -4.47 7.88 2.98
N THR A 21 -4.50 9.16 3.29
CA THR A 21 -4.82 10.25 2.33
C THR A 21 -3.78 10.42 1.22
N HIS A 22 -2.58 9.86 1.39
CA HIS A 22 -1.48 10.03 0.45
C HIS A 22 -0.62 8.76 0.35
N PRO A 23 -0.06 8.40 -0.83
CA PRO A 23 0.77 7.21 -1.00
C PRO A 23 1.99 7.17 -0.06
N ARG A 24 2.54 8.33 0.32
CA ARG A 24 3.63 8.41 1.31
C ARG A 24 3.21 7.91 2.69
N SER A 25 1.94 8.10 3.06
CA SER A 25 1.41 7.61 4.33
C SER A 25 1.47 6.09 4.39
N LEU A 26 1.14 5.39 3.29
CA LEU A 26 1.30 3.94 3.20
C LEU A 26 2.78 3.52 3.27
N MET A 27 3.67 4.21 2.55
CA MET A 27 5.11 3.93 2.60
C MET A 27 5.67 4.08 4.02
N HIS A 28 5.20 5.09 4.76
CA HIS A 28 5.57 5.34 6.15
C HIS A 28 5.02 4.27 7.09
N PHE A 29 3.73 3.95 6.94
CA PHE A 29 3.07 2.87 7.70
C PHE A 29 3.79 1.52 7.54
N LEU A 30 4.36 1.25 6.38
CA LEU A 30 5.13 0.04 6.09
C LEU A 30 6.61 0.14 6.53
N GLY A 31 7.06 1.31 6.99
CA GLY A 31 8.44 1.56 7.37
C GLY A 31 9.44 1.43 6.21
N LEU A 32 8.99 1.72 4.99
CA LEU A 32 9.80 1.74 3.78
C LEU A 32 10.40 3.12 3.46
N THR A 33 10.11 4.12 4.27
CA THR A 33 10.71 5.46 4.16
C THR A 33 12.14 5.43 4.70
N PRO A 34 13.08 6.17 4.08
CA PRO A 34 14.43 6.29 4.63
C PRO A 34 14.40 7.02 5.97
N SER A 35 15.27 6.61 6.88
CA SER A 35 15.56 7.41 8.06
C SER A 35 16.35 8.65 7.63
N GLU A 36 16.07 9.76 8.27
CA GLU A 36 16.74 11.02 8.00
C GLU A 36 17.29 11.59 9.30
N HIS A 37 18.59 11.90 9.28
CA HIS A 37 19.29 12.57 10.35
C HIS A 37 19.91 13.84 9.74
N SER A 38 19.12 14.90 9.67
CA SER A 38 19.54 16.16 9.08
C SER A 38 19.67 17.21 10.17
N SER A 39 20.77 17.95 10.17
CA SER A 39 21.01 19.09 11.05
C SER A 39 21.65 20.23 10.26
N GLY A 40 21.10 21.43 10.38
CA GLY A 40 21.58 22.61 9.65
C GLY A 40 21.56 22.41 8.12
N GLY A 41 22.65 22.66 7.44
CA GLY A 41 22.79 22.51 6.00
C GLY A 41 23.12 21.07 5.50
N SER A 42 23.29 20.11 6.42
CA SER A 42 23.67 18.73 6.07
C SER A 42 22.47 17.79 6.08
N ARG A 43 22.24 17.09 4.97
CA ARG A 43 21.19 16.08 4.84
C ARG A 43 21.78 14.69 4.77
N VAL A 44 21.61 13.90 5.84
CA VAL A 44 22.07 12.51 5.91
C VAL A 44 20.87 11.58 5.88
N GLN A 45 20.76 10.77 4.83
CA GLN A 45 19.74 9.73 4.70
C GLN A 45 20.34 8.36 4.99
N GLY A 46 19.74 7.64 5.93
CA GLY A 46 20.11 6.28 6.28
C GLY A 46 19.30 5.22 5.54
N GLY A 47 19.26 4.01 6.11
CA GLY A 47 18.41 2.92 5.64
C GLY A 47 16.92 3.20 5.86
N ILE A 48 16.07 2.22 5.54
CA ILE A 48 14.64 2.31 5.84
C ILE A 48 14.39 2.31 7.34
N THR A 49 13.34 3.03 7.79
CA THR A 49 13.01 3.15 9.23
C THR A 49 12.64 1.83 9.88
N ARG A 50 12.10 0.88 9.12
CA ARG A 50 11.60 -0.43 9.59
C ARG A 50 10.49 -0.34 10.63
N CYS A 51 9.97 0.84 10.91
CA CYS A 51 8.79 1.04 11.76
C CYS A 51 7.55 0.49 11.07
N GLY A 52 6.56 0.02 11.85
CA GLY A 52 5.29 -0.46 11.31
C GLY A 52 5.29 -1.94 10.92
N ASN A 53 4.35 -2.34 10.07
CA ASN A 53 4.06 -3.75 9.78
C ASN A 53 5.20 -4.45 9.02
N SER A 54 5.97 -5.27 9.73
CA SER A 54 7.12 -6.00 9.16
C SER A 54 6.70 -7.07 8.17
N HIS A 55 5.54 -7.71 8.38
CA HIS A 55 5.01 -8.75 7.49
C HIS A 55 4.65 -8.17 6.12
N CYS A 56 3.87 -7.09 6.08
CA CYS A 56 3.53 -6.40 4.84
C CYS A 56 4.77 -5.86 4.11
N ARG A 57 5.73 -5.32 4.87
CA ARG A 57 7.01 -4.86 4.30
C ARG A 57 7.78 -5.99 3.63
N ARG A 58 7.90 -7.17 4.28
CA ARG A 58 8.55 -8.35 3.72
C ARG A 58 7.89 -8.78 2.41
N ILE A 59 6.57 -8.96 2.42
CA ILE A 59 5.80 -9.37 1.25
C ILE A 59 5.99 -8.42 0.08
N LEU A 60 5.96 -7.10 0.31
CA LEU A 60 6.21 -6.12 -0.74
C LEU A 60 7.64 -6.16 -1.27
N THR A 61 8.61 -6.42 -0.40
CA THR A 61 10.02 -6.55 -0.82
C THR A 61 10.20 -7.82 -1.65
N GLU A 62 9.58 -8.93 -1.29
CA GLU A 62 9.55 -10.16 -2.08
C GLU A 62 8.88 -9.94 -3.44
N ALA A 63 7.73 -9.26 -3.47
CA ALA A 63 7.05 -8.90 -4.72
C ALA A 63 7.92 -7.99 -5.62
N ALA A 64 8.71 -7.11 -5.03
CA ALA A 64 9.59 -6.20 -5.75
C ALA A 64 10.70 -6.92 -6.55
N TRP A 65 11.12 -8.10 -6.12
CA TRP A 65 12.11 -8.91 -6.85
C TRP A 65 11.63 -9.33 -8.25
N HIS A 66 10.33 -9.44 -8.47
CA HIS A 66 9.77 -9.76 -9.79
C HIS A 66 10.04 -8.68 -10.83
N TYR A 67 10.25 -7.43 -10.42
CA TYR A 67 10.51 -6.31 -11.34
C TYR A 67 11.94 -6.29 -11.90
N ARG A 68 12.80 -7.23 -11.52
CA ARG A 68 14.05 -7.51 -12.24
C ARG A 68 13.79 -8.06 -13.65
N LEU A 69 12.67 -8.76 -13.84
CA LEU A 69 12.25 -9.33 -15.11
C LEU A 69 11.60 -8.24 -15.98
N GLN A 70 11.68 -8.43 -17.30
CA GLN A 70 11.07 -7.49 -18.25
C GLN A 70 9.54 -7.45 -18.08
N PRO A 71 8.93 -6.26 -18.26
CA PRO A 71 7.49 -6.13 -18.24
C PRO A 71 6.85 -7.02 -19.30
N LYS A 72 5.91 -7.87 -18.90
CA LYS A 72 5.17 -8.75 -19.79
C LYS A 72 3.76 -8.95 -19.26
N VAL A 73 2.78 -8.85 -20.14
CA VAL A 73 1.40 -9.24 -19.84
C VAL A 73 1.21 -10.67 -20.33
N SER A 74 1.29 -11.63 -19.40
CA SER A 74 1.01 -13.04 -19.69
C SER A 74 -0.48 -13.30 -19.67
N GLU A 75 -0.93 -14.43 -20.26
CA GLU A 75 -2.33 -14.86 -20.24
C GLU A 75 -2.92 -14.87 -18.82
N ALA A 76 -2.16 -15.38 -17.84
CA ALA A 76 -2.58 -15.38 -16.44
C ALA A 76 -2.77 -13.96 -15.87
N ILE A 77 -2.05 -12.95 -16.37
CA ILE A 77 -2.27 -11.54 -16.00
C ILE A 77 -3.51 -11.02 -16.72
N GLN A 78 -3.69 -11.31 -18.00
CA GLN A 78 -4.88 -10.91 -18.75
C GLN A 78 -6.15 -11.47 -18.12
N GLN A 79 -6.18 -12.74 -17.74
CA GLN A 79 -7.32 -13.36 -17.05
C GLN A 79 -7.64 -12.64 -15.73
N ARG A 80 -6.63 -12.27 -14.94
CA ARG A 80 -6.82 -11.52 -13.69
C ARG A 80 -7.26 -10.07 -13.89
N GLN A 81 -6.99 -9.50 -15.05
CA GLN A 81 -7.39 -8.15 -15.41
C GLN A 81 -8.81 -8.08 -15.97
N GLN A 82 -9.40 -9.24 -16.33
CA GLN A 82 -10.79 -9.30 -16.79
C GLN A 82 -11.72 -8.73 -15.71
N GLY A 83 -12.65 -7.88 -16.14
CA GLY A 83 -13.58 -7.20 -15.22
C GLY A 83 -13.00 -6.00 -14.44
N GLN A 84 -11.70 -5.73 -14.54
CA GLN A 84 -11.10 -4.55 -13.91
C GLN A 84 -11.25 -3.30 -14.79
N SER A 85 -11.37 -2.12 -14.16
CA SER A 85 -11.45 -0.86 -14.89
C SER A 85 -10.20 -0.60 -15.74
N LYS A 86 -10.36 0.06 -16.89
CA LYS A 86 -9.22 0.44 -17.75
C LYS A 86 -8.17 1.26 -17.00
N LYS A 87 -8.59 2.10 -16.06
CA LYS A 87 -7.67 2.89 -15.22
C LYS A 87 -6.77 2.01 -14.37
N VAL A 88 -7.33 1.01 -13.69
CA VAL A 88 -6.54 0.04 -12.89
C VAL A 88 -5.56 -0.71 -13.77
N GLN A 89 -5.97 -1.13 -14.97
CA GLN A 89 -5.08 -1.82 -15.91
C GLN A 89 -3.93 -0.91 -16.36
N THR A 90 -4.23 0.36 -16.64
CA THR A 90 -3.21 1.36 -17.03
C THR A 90 -2.22 1.59 -15.89
N ILE A 91 -2.69 1.84 -14.66
CA ILE A 91 -1.83 2.02 -13.48
C ILE A 91 -0.93 0.78 -13.28
N ALA A 92 -1.48 -0.42 -13.43
CA ALA A 92 -0.74 -1.67 -13.27
C ALA A 92 0.35 -1.84 -14.34
N TRP A 93 0.08 -1.44 -15.59
CA TRP A 93 1.06 -1.47 -16.67
C TRP A 93 2.17 -0.44 -16.48
N GLU A 94 1.82 0.80 -16.17
CA GLU A 94 2.78 1.86 -15.85
C GLU A 94 3.69 1.46 -14.67
N ALA A 95 3.10 0.83 -13.65
CA ALA A 95 3.85 0.29 -12.53
C ALA A 95 4.90 -0.73 -12.98
N GLN A 96 4.53 -1.69 -13.85
CA GLN A 96 5.48 -2.69 -14.34
C GLN A 96 6.66 -2.04 -15.07
N GLN A 97 6.38 -1.11 -16.00
CA GLN A 97 7.41 -0.43 -16.77
C GLN A 97 8.33 0.41 -15.88
N ARG A 98 7.75 1.24 -15.03
CA ARG A 98 8.50 2.14 -14.15
C ARG A 98 9.35 1.38 -13.14
N LEU A 99 8.78 0.38 -12.47
CA LEU A 99 9.46 -0.39 -11.43
C LEU A 99 10.57 -1.26 -12.02
N HIS A 100 10.39 -1.83 -13.23
CA HIS A 100 11.46 -2.52 -13.95
C HIS A 100 12.63 -1.58 -14.26
N LYS A 101 12.33 -0.43 -14.89
CA LYS A 101 13.36 0.59 -15.20
C LYS A 101 14.09 1.02 -13.93
N ARG A 102 13.36 1.25 -12.85
CA ARG A 102 13.93 1.63 -11.55
C ARG A 102 14.84 0.55 -10.97
N PHE A 103 14.38 -0.73 -10.98
CA PHE A 103 15.18 -1.85 -10.52
C PHE A 103 16.49 -1.94 -11.30
N LYS A 104 16.44 -1.93 -12.64
CA LYS A 104 17.61 -2.00 -13.52
C LYS A 104 18.60 -0.86 -13.25
N THR A 105 18.11 0.38 -13.14
CA THR A 105 18.97 1.56 -12.88
C THR A 105 19.64 1.48 -11.50
N LEU A 106 18.92 1.02 -10.48
CA LEU A 106 19.47 0.94 -9.13
C LEU A 106 20.43 -0.24 -8.97
N SER A 107 20.11 -1.40 -9.53
CA SER A 107 20.98 -2.59 -9.43
C SER A 107 22.31 -2.44 -10.16
N ALA A 108 22.41 -1.53 -11.13
CA ALA A 108 23.66 -1.18 -11.78
C ALA A 108 24.62 -0.40 -10.85
N LYS A 109 24.09 0.28 -9.82
CA LYS A 109 24.88 1.15 -8.92
C LYS A 109 24.93 0.67 -7.48
N LYS A 110 24.02 -0.20 -7.08
CA LYS A 110 23.84 -0.65 -5.68
C LYS A 110 23.55 -2.14 -5.63
N LYS A 111 23.74 -2.75 -4.45
CA LYS A 111 23.37 -4.16 -4.24
C LYS A 111 21.89 -4.38 -4.56
N SER A 112 21.57 -5.49 -5.21
CA SER A 112 20.20 -5.83 -5.67
C SER A 112 19.17 -5.82 -4.54
N VAL A 113 19.55 -6.15 -3.31
CA VAL A 113 18.69 -6.08 -2.12
C VAL A 113 18.24 -4.64 -1.84
N ILE A 114 19.16 -3.67 -1.99
CA ILE A 114 18.84 -2.25 -1.81
C ILE A 114 17.92 -1.78 -2.93
N ALA A 115 18.20 -2.22 -4.17
CA ALA A 115 17.33 -1.93 -5.32
C ALA A 115 15.92 -2.48 -5.10
N ALA A 116 15.78 -3.74 -4.66
CA ALA A 116 14.49 -4.36 -4.35
C ALA A 116 13.71 -3.59 -3.28
N THR A 117 14.38 -3.17 -2.20
CA THR A 117 13.74 -2.37 -1.13
C THR A 117 13.27 -1.00 -1.64
N ALA A 118 14.05 -0.34 -2.48
CA ALA A 118 13.66 0.94 -3.08
C ALA A 118 12.47 0.78 -4.05
N VAL A 119 12.45 -0.31 -4.81
CA VAL A 119 11.32 -0.65 -5.70
C VAL A 119 10.08 -1.04 -4.89
N ALA A 120 10.22 -1.76 -3.76
CA ALA A 120 9.10 -2.07 -2.87
C ALA A 120 8.43 -0.80 -2.33
N ARG A 121 9.21 0.24 -2.03
CA ARG A 121 8.68 1.55 -1.62
C ARG A 121 7.84 2.19 -2.73
N GLU A 122 8.32 2.21 -3.98
CA GLU A 122 7.55 2.74 -5.10
C GLU A 122 6.32 1.87 -5.41
N LEU A 123 6.45 0.54 -5.30
CA LEU A 123 5.34 -0.40 -5.45
C LEU A 123 4.20 -0.12 -4.46
N ALA A 124 4.51 0.21 -3.20
CA ALA A 124 3.52 0.62 -2.22
C ALA A 124 2.68 1.83 -2.70
N GLY A 125 3.30 2.78 -3.41
CA GLY A 125 2.60 3.92 -4.01
C GLY A 125 1.60 3.50 -5.08
N PHE A 126 1.95 2.56 -5.95
CA PHE A 126 1.04 2.02 -6.97
C PHE A 126 -0.08 1.17 -6.36
N VAL A 127 0.22 0.39 -5.32
CA VAL A 127 -0.81 -0.36 -4.57
C VAL A 127 -1.82 0.60 -3.95
N TRP A 128 -1.36 1.69 -3.36
CA TRP A 128 -2.24 2.72 -2.83
C TRP A 128 -3.12 3.34 -3.93
N ALA A 129 -2.54 3.70 -5.08
CA ALA A 129 -3.28 4.30 -6.20
C ALA A 129 -4.37 3.35 -6.73
N ILE A 130 -4.06 2.04 -6.85
CA ILE A 130 -5.04 1.03 -7.25
C ILE A 130 -6.13 0.87 -6.18
N ALA A 131 -5.76 0.84 -4.90
CA ALA A 131 -6.72 0.71 -3.80
C ALA A 131 -7.68 1.91 -3.73
N CYS A 132 -7.22 3.12 -4.04
CA CYS A 132 -8.07 4.30 -4.13
C CYS A 132 -9.01 4.28 -5.34
N GLU A 133 -8.60 3.66 -6.46
CA GLU A 133 -9.44 3.53 -7.66
C GLU A 133 -10.49 2.42 -7.51
N ILE A 134 -10.15 1.35 -6.81
CA ILE A 134 -11.08 0.24 -6.47
C ILE A 134 -11.83 0.62 -5.17
N LYS A 135 -12.52 1.75 -5.14
CA LYS A 135 -13.45 2.01 -4.04
C LYS A 135 -14.60 1.02 -4.20
N PRO A 136 -14.91 0.22 -3.17
CA PRO A 136 -16.14 -0.57 -3.21
C PRO A 136 -17.30 0.41 -3.33
N ALA A 137 -18.14 0.21 -4.36
CA ALA A 137 -19.35 1.01 -4.60
C ALA A 137 -20.35 0.92 -3.42
N ASP A 138 -20.16 -0.06 -2.53
CA ASP A 138 -20.87 -0.24 -1.28
C ASP A 138 -19.86 -0.53 -0.16
N LYS A 139 -19.41 0.52 0.53
CA LYS A 139 -19.04 0.32 1.92
C LYS A 139 -20.36 0.09 2.66
N PRO A 140 -20.60 -1.08 3.28
CA PRO A 140 -21.62 -1.15 4.31
C PRO A 140 -21.29 -0.04 5.30
N ALA A 141 -22.26 0.77 5.66
CA ALA A 141 -22.11 1.85 6.63
C ALA A 141 -21.27 1.29 7.78
N ALA A 142 -20.23 2.04 8.19
CA ALA A 142 -19.33 1.62 9.24
C ALA A 142 -20.14 0.98 10.37
N PRO A 143 -19.76 -0.22 10.86
CA PRO A 143 -20.59 -0.91 11.83
C PRO A 143 -20.89 0.07 12.97
N GLU A 144 -22.19 0.26 13.23
CA GLU A 144 -22.64 1.11 14.32
C GLU A 144 -21.95 0.61 15.60
N ILE A 145 -21.04 1.40 16.12
CA ILE A 145 -20.35 1.04 17.36
C ILE A 145 -21.36 1.26 18.48
N ILE A 146 -22.04 0.16 18.87
CA ILE A 146 -22.91 0.14 20.02
C ILE A 146 -22.02 0.02 21.27
N ARG A 147 -21.86 1.10 22.02
CA ARG A 147 -21.25 1.04 23.35
C ARG A 147 -22.32 0.90 24.40
N THR A 148 -22.26 -0.18 25.18
CA THR A 148 -23.09 -0.38 26.38
C THR A 148 -22.34 0.15 27.60
N CYS A 149 -22.84 1.22 28.19
CA CYS A 149 -22.38 1.68 29.50
C CYS A 149 -23.56 1.64 30.47
N LYS A 150 -23.42 0.91 31.57
CA LYS A 150 -24.41 0.80 32.65
C LYS A 150 -25.83 0.43 32.15
N GLY A 151 -25.93 -0.58 31.27
CA GLY A 151 -27.23 -1.08 30.79
C GLY A 151 -27.94 -0.18 29.78
N LYS A 152 -27.35 0.93 29.34
CA LYS A 152 -27.89 1.79 28.31
C LYS A 152 -27.11 1.63 26.99
N VAL A 153 -27.84 1.52 25.88
CA VAL A 153 -27.29 1.34 24.53
C VAL A 153 -27.16 2.73 23.89
N TYR A 154 -25.96 3.07 23.42
CA TYR A 154 -25.70 4.32 22.70
C TYR A 154 -25.32 3.99 21.26
N ARG A 155 -26.02 4.62 20.29
CA ARG A 155 -25.64 4.66 18.88
C ARG A 155 -24.69 5.82 18.64
N LEU A 156 -23.53 5.55 18.06
CA LEU A 156 -22.58 6.55 17.64
C LEU A 156 -22.69 6.72 16.13
N ASP A 157 -23.42 7.71 15.68
CA ASP A 157 -23.36 8.15 14.28
C ASP A 157 -22.03 8.89 14.05
N ALA A 158 -21.34 8.56 12.96
CA ALA A 158 -20.00 9.06 12.62
C ALA A 158 -19.91 10.61 12.51
N ASN A 159 -21.05 11.33 12.61
CA ASN A 159 -21.13 12.79 12.43
C ASN A 159 -22.03 13.54 13.40
N LYS A 160 -22.52 12.95 14.49
CA LYS A 160 -23.34 13.67 15.47
C LYS A 160 -23.05 13.27 16.92
N LYS A 161 -23.10 14.30 17.79
CA LYS A 161 -23.03 14.18 19.25
C LYS A 161 -24.03 13.14 19.79
N MET A 162 -23.65 12.43 20.86
CA MET A 162 -24.44 11.42 21.57
C MET A 162 -25.92 11.79 21.63
N ALA A 163 -26.75 11.00 20.98
CA ALA A 163 -28.20 11.02 21.18
C ALA A 163 -28.58 9.81 22.07
N GLN A 164 -29.23 10.07 23.18
CA GLN A 164 -29.86 9.04 23.98
C GLN A 164 -31.10 8.53 23.26
N THR A 165 -31.14 7.23 22.99
CA THR A 165 -32.38 6.58 22.52
C THR A 165 -33.21 6.22 23.76
N LYS A 166 -34.44 6.72 23.80
CA LYS A 166 -35.46 6.36 24.80
C LYS A 166 -35.88 4.91 24.67
#